data_823f4c54c002142f4162f1eae1b0a453
#
_entry.id   823f4c54c002142f4162f1eae1b0a453
#
_cell.length_a   1.000
_cell.length_b   1.000
_cell.length_c   1.000
_cell.angle_alpha   90.00
_cell.angle_beta   90.00
_cell.angle_gamma   90.00
#
_symmetry.space_group_name_H-M   'P 1'
#
loop_
_entity.id
_entity.type
_entity.pdbx_description
1 polymer ?
#
loop_
_entity_poly.entity_id
_entity_poly.type
_entity_poly.pdbx_seq_one_letter_code
_entity_poly.pdbx_strand_id
1 'polypeptide(L)'
;MARSTRRVLKQLITGIPDLLGRTITPSFSRDPEPYMHISTLDEVADRIASLLPALLAAEGYALIELPHLEPDGYGSWSVRVPLSEQPWADGEVLFDRHGRFALIGIPSKLPAADAPAVAAALLAVHTAIENHRHRNRTVSQLQ
;
A
#
# COMPACT_ATOMS: atom_id res chain seq x y z
N MET A 1 21.30 -5.85 -7.13
CA MET A 1 20.76 -4.52 -7.51
C MET A 1 19.26 -4.50 -7.28
N ALA A 2 18.79 -3.62 -6.41
CA ALA A 2 17.34 -3.42 -6.23
C ALA A 2 16.75 -2.83 -7.52
N ARG A 3 15.79 -3.52 -8.13
CA ARG A 3 15.02 -2.97 -9.25
C ARG A 3 14.24 -1.77 -8.72
N SER A 4 14.33 -0.63 -9.39
CA SER A 4 13.51 0.52 -9.01
C SER A 4 12.03 0.13 -9.05
N THR A 5 11.30 0.36 -7.96
CA THR A 5 9.84 0.08 -7.83
C THR A 5 9.07 0.68 -8.99
N ARG A 6 9.43 1.90 -9.42
CA ARG A 6 8.83 2.56 -10.60
C ARG A 6 8.97 1.72 -11.87
N ARG A 7 10.13 1.09 -12.09
CA ARG A 7 10.37 0.26 -13.28
C ARG A 7 9.51 -0.99 -13.25
N VAL A 8 9.39 -1.63 -12.09
CA VAL A 8 8.54 -2.80 -11.91
C VAL A 8 7.08 -2.44 -12.16
N LEU A 9 6.57 -1.40 -11.53
CA LEU A 9 5.19 -0.93 -11.74
C LEU A 9 4.92 -0.63 -13.23
N LYS A 10 5.83 0.07 -13.90
CA LYS A 10 5.69 0.36 -15.33
C LYS A 10 5.61 -0.94 -16.16
N GLN A 11 6.49 -1.90 -15.90
CA GLN A 11 6.47 -3.19 -16.60
C GLN A 11 5.16 -3.96 -16.37
N LEU A 12 4.67 -4.02 -15.13
CA LEU A 12 3.44 -4.73 -14.79
C LEU A 12 2.23 -4.08 -15.46
N ILE A 13 2.11 -2.77 -15.42
CA ILE A 13 0.99 -2.05 -16.04
C ILE A 13 1.03 -2.19 -17.56
N THR A 14 2.18 -2.03 -18.20
CA THR A 14 2.30 -2.18 -19.65
C THR A 14 2.12 -3.61 -20.12
N GLY A 15 2.29 -4.60 -19.25
CA GLY A 15 2.05 -6.02 -19.52
C GLY A 15 0.59 -6.44 -19.40
N ILE A 16 -0.33 -5.56 -18.93
CA ILE A 16 -1.76 -5.90 -18.87
C ILE A 16 -2.34 -5.92 -20.27
N PRO A 17 -2.86 -7.09 -20.74
CA PRO A 17 -3.40 -7.20 -22.09
C PRO A 17 -4.68 -6.37 -22.24
N ASP A 18 -4.85 -5.77 -23.40
CA ASP A 18 -6.05 -5.00 -23.79
C ASP A 18 -6.41 -3.85 -22.85
N LEU A 19 -5.42 -3.29 -22.15
CA LEU A 19 -5.65 -2.24 -21.17
C LEU A 19 -6.29 -0.97 -21.76
N LEU A 20 -5.82 -0.55 -22.95
CA LEU A 20 -6.28 0.68 -23.59
C LEU A 20 -7.46 0.45 -24.56
N GLY A 21 -7.71 -0.79 -24.94
CA GLY A 21 -8.80 -1.12 -25.83
C GLY A 21 -8.74 -2.57 -26.31
N ARG A 22 -9.84 -3.03 -26.85
CA ARG A 22 -9.98 -4.41 -27.37
C ARG A 22 -10.91 -4.44 -28.57
N THR A 23 -10.71 -5.40 -29.45
CA THR A 23 -11.65 -5.70 -30.52
C THR A 23 -12.82 -6.51 -29.97
N ILE A 24 -14.04 -6.06 -30.19
CA ILE A 24 -15.27 -6.73 -29.79
C ILE A 24 -16.00 -7.19 -31.04
N THR A 25 -16.38 -8.48 -31.07
CA THR A 25 -17.25 -9.03 -32.11
C THR A 25 -18.64 -9.26 -31.49
N PRO A 26 -19.69 -8.55 -31.96
CA PRO A 26 -21.03 -8.71 -31.41
C PRO A 26 -21.58 -10.12 -31.72
N SER A 27 -22.06 -10.83 -30.70
CA SER A 27 -22.57 -12.20 -30.84
C SER A 27 -24.02 -12.28 -31.34
N PHE A 28 -24.74 -11.16 -31.36
CA PHE A 28 -26.18 -11.11 -31.66
C PHE A 28 -26.54 -10.48 -33.01
N SER A 29 -25.56 -10.15 -33.83
CA SER A 29 -25.78 -9.56 -35.14
C SER A 29 -25.77 -10.62 -36.23
N ARG A 30 -26.63 -10.45 -37.25
CA ARG A 30 -26.65 -11.34 -38.45
C ARG A 30 -25.35 -11.22 -39.27
N ASP A 31 -24.65 -10.13 -39.13
CA ASP A 31 -23.37 -9.82 -39.81
C ASP A 31 -22.46 -9.09 -38.81
N PRO A 32 -21.78 -9.85 -37.92
CA PRO A 32 -21.03 -9.25 -36.81
C PRO A 32 -19.73 -8.63 -37.34
N GLU A 33 -19.76 -7.33 -37.60
CA GLU A 33 -18.53 -6.58 -37.85
C GLU A 33 -17.80 -6.31 -36.51
N PRO A 34 -16.53 -6.75 -36.39
CA PRO A 34 -15.74 -6.44 -35.23
C PRO A 34 -15.47 -4.93 -35.16
N TYR A 35 -15.60 -4.36 -33.96
CA TYR A 35 -15.26 -2.94 -33.71
C TYR A 35 -14.23 -2.81 -32.58
N MET A 36 -13.45 -1.72 -32.65
CA MET A 36 -12.50 -1.39 -31.61
C MET A 36 -13.21 -0.66 -30.47
N HIS A 37 -13.23 -1.25 -29.29
CA HIS A 37 -13.62 -0.58 -28.06
C HIS A 37 -12.38 0.08 -27.44
N ILE A 38 -12.42 1.38 -27.26
CA ILE A 38 -11.37 2.16 -26.56
C ILE A 38 -11.80 2.26 -25.10
N SER A 39 -10.95 1.81 -24.19
CA SER A 39 -11.24 1.82 -22.76
C SER A 39 -11.32 3.26 -22.22
N THR A 40 -12.33 3.52 -21.42
CA THR A 40 -12.44 4.78 -20.67
C THR A 40 -11.41 4.82 -19.54
N LEU A 41 -11.19 5.98 -18.94
CA LEU A 41 -10.29 6.13 -17.82
C LEU A 41 -10.71 5.23 -16.64
N ASP A 42 -12.01 5.15 -16.36
CA ASP A 42 -12.57 4.32 -15.29
C ASP A 42 -12.33 2.83 -15.55
N GLU A 43 -12.56 2.36 -16.78
CA GLU A 43 -12.28 0.97 -17.17
C GLU A 43 -10.79 0.62 -17.04
N VAL A 44 -9.90 1.54 -17.41
CA VAL A 44 -8.45 1.38 -17.25
C VAL A 44 -8.09 1.31 -15.77
N ALA A 45 -8.62 2.22 -14.95
CA ALA A 45 -8.37 2.26 -13.51
C ALA A 45 -8.85 1.01 -12.81
N ASP A 46 -10.07 0.54 -13.09
CA ASP A 46 -10.63 -0.69 -12.52
C ASP A 46 -9.81 -1.91 -12.90
N ARG A 47 -9.37 -2.00 -14.14
CA ARG A 47 -8.55 -3.12 -14.59
C ARG A 47 -7.18 -3.14 -13.93
N ILE A 48 -6.53 -1.98 -13.78
CA ILE A 48 -5.27 -1.87 -13.04
C ILE A 48 -5.50 -2.26 -11.58
N ALA A 49 -6.51 -1.69 -10.93
CA ALA A 49 -6.80 -1.94 -9.52
C ALA A 49 -7.09 -3.42 -9.23
N SER A 50 -7.76 -4.11 -10.13
CA SER A 50 -8.10 -5.53 -9.97
C SER A 50 -6.91 -6.47 -10.17
N LEU A 51 -5.96 -6.13 -11.03
CA LEU A 51 -4.85 -7.03 -11.39
C LEU A 51 -3.55 -6.70 -10.66
N LEU A 52 -3.30 -5.43 -10.35
CA LEU A 52 -2.02 -4.96 -9.81
C LEU A 52 -1.60 -5.63 -8.50
N PRO A 53 -2.49 -5.89 -7.51
CA PRO A 53 -2.10 -6.56 -6.28
C PRO A 53 -1.50 -7.96 -6.51
N ALA A 54 -2.12 -8.76 -7.37
CA ALA A 54 -1.64 -10.10 -7.69
C ALA A 54 -0.33 -10.07 -8.49
N LEU A 55 -0.21 -9.14 -9.44
CA LEU A 55 1.01 -8.95 -10.23
C LEU A 55 2.19 -8.51 -9.36
N LEU A 56 1.95 -7.59 -8.40
CA LEU A 56 2.96 -7.17 -7.43
C LEU A 56 3.39 -8.32 -6.52
N ALA A 57 2.43 -9.11 -6.03
CA ALA A 57 2.73 -10.27 -5.17
C ALA A 57 3.60 -11.30 -5.89
N ALA A 58 3.38 -11.54 -7.19
CA ALA A 58 4.21 -12.44 -8.00
C ALA A 58 5.67 -11.96 -8.14
N GLU A 59 5.91 -10.64 -8.08
CA GLU A 59 7.24 -10.03 -8.10
C GLU A 59 7.85 -9.84 -6.70
N GLY A 60 7.19 -10.34 -5.65
CA GLY A 60 7.66 -10.24 -4.27
C GLY A 60 7.36 -8.91 -3.58
N TYR A 61 6.40 -8.14 -4.09
CA TYR A 61 5.92 -6.90 -3.47
C TYR A 61 4.58 -7.14 -2.78
N ALA A 62 4.31 -6.38 -1.73
CA ALA A 62 3.01 -6.35 -1.08
C ALA A 62 2.41 -4.95 -1.13
N LEU A 63 1.11 -4.86 -1.42
CA LEU A 63 0.33 -3.64 -1.28
C LEU A 63 -0.33 -3.68 0.10
N ILE A 64 0.02 -2.73 0.96
CA ILE A 64 -0.46 -2.68 2.34
C ILE A 64 -1.11 -1.31 2.57
N GLU A 65 -2.33 -1.31 3.09
CA GLU A 65 -2.96 -0.09 3.59
C GLU A 65 -2.28 0.32 4.90
N LEU A 66 -1.83 1.57 4.97
CA LEU A 66 -1.20 2.08 6.17
C LEU A 66 -2.26 2.63 7.12
N PRO A 67 -2.28 2.18 8.39
CA PRO A 67 -3.21 2.70 9.39
C PRO A 67 -2.92 4.17 9.71
N HIS A 68 -3.93 4.85 10.20
CA HIS A 68 -3.80 6.22 10.67
C HIS A 68 -3.00 6.27 11.97
N LEU A 69 -2.13 7.31 12.08
CA LEU A 69 -1.43 7.58 13.31
C LEU A 69 -2.30 8.44 14.23
N GLU A 70 -2.25 8.11 15.51
CA GLU A 70 -2.89 8.89 16.57
C GLU A 70 -1.81 9.58 17.41
N PRO A 71 -2.02 10.85 17.82
CA PRO A 71 -1.11 11.47 18.78
C PRO A 71 -1.22 10.77 20.13
N ASP A 72 -0.08 10.46 20.75
CA ASP A 72 -0.02 9.80 22.06
C ASP A 72 -0.29 10.75 23.26
N GLY A 73 -0.52 12.03 22.98
CA GLY A 73 -0.69 13.07 24.00
C GLY A 73 0.61 13.59 24.63
N TYR A 74 1.75 12.99 24.30
CA TYR A 74 3.08 13.36 24.82
C TYR A 74 4.03 13.89 23.76
N GLY A 75 3.50 14.27 22.60
CA GLY A 75 4.25 14.83 21.47
C GLY A 75 4.85 13.78 20.55
N SER A 76 4.40 12.54 20.64
CA SER A 76 4.74 11.44 19.74
C SER A 76 3.50 10.90 19.03
N TRP A 77 3.71 9.94 18.14
CA TRP A 77 2.65 9.32 17.35
C TRP A 77 2.63 7.81 17.57
N SER A 78 1.46 7.25 17.65
CA SER A 78 1.27 5.82 17.82
C SER A 78 0.26 5.23 16.84
N VAL A 79 0.35 3.92 16.66
CA VAL A 79 -0.62 3.11 15.90
C VAL A 79 -1.04 1.95 16.77
N ARG A 80 -2.34 1.79 16.94
CA ARG A 80 -2.91 0.62 17.61
C ARG A 80 -2.98 -0.55 16.64
N VAL A 81 -2.65 -1.74 17.14
CA VAL A 81 -2.63 -2.97 16.39
C VAL A 81 -3.54 -3.98 17.07
N PRO A 82 -4.71 -4.30 16.49
CA PRO A 82 -5.55 -5.37 17.01
C PRO A 82 -4.83 -6.71 16.85
N LEU A 83 -4.80 -7.52 17.93
CA LEU A 83 -4.15 -8.81 17.98
C LEU A 83 -5.19 -9.91 18.16
N SER A 84 -5.11 -10.96 17.35
CA SER A 84 -6.12 -12.03 17.32
C SER A 84 -6.20 -12.83 18.62
N GLU A 85 -5.07 -13.01 19.30
CA GLU A 85 -5.00 -13.74 20.58
C GLU A 85 -5.20 -12.84 21.81
N GLN A 86 -5.33 -11.53 21.62
CA GLN A 86 -5.56 -10.56 22.69
C GLN A 86 -6.74 -9.64 22.36
N PRO A 87 -7.98 -10.17 22.24
CA PRO A 87 -9.14 -9.38 21.84
C PRO A 87 -9.54 -8.30 22.86
N TRP A 88 -9.00 -8.36 24.09
CA TRP A 88 -9.24 -7.40 25.17
C TRP A 88 -8.29 -6.21 25.20
N ALA A 89 -7.19 -6.27 24.46
CA ALA A 89 -6.19 -5.20 24.44
C ALA A 89 -5.44 -5.18 23.11
N ASP A 90 -5.39 -4.02 22.47
CA ASP A 90 -4.57 -3.81 21.28
C ASP A 90 -3.09 -3.73 21.66
N GLY A 91 -2.24 -4.19 20.76
CA GLY A 91 -0.84 -3.80 20.76
C GLY A 91 -0.68 -2.37 20.28
N GLU A 92 0.46 -1.77 20.50
CA GLU A 92 0.77 -0.41 20.08
C GLU A 92 2.18 -0.32 19.51
N VAL A 93 2.30 0.36 18.38
CA VAL A 93 3.58 0.75 17.80
C VAL A 93 3.72 2.25 17.94
N LEU A 94 4.76 2.69 18.62
CA LEU A 94 5.05 4.10 18.79
C LEU A 94 6.50 4.42 18.46
N PHE A 95 6.77 5.70 18.30
CA PHE A 95 8.08 6.24 18.03
C PHE A 95 8.54 7.10 19.21
N ASP A 96 9.68 6.75 19.78
CA ASP A 96 10.22 7.47 20.92
C ASP A 96 10.97 8.75 20.50
N ARG A 97 11.26 9.60 21.48
CA ARG A 97 12.01 10.86 21.29
C ARG A 97 13.43 10.65 20.76
N HIS A 98 13.96 9.44 20.87
CA HIS A 98 15.31 9.07 20.44
C HIS A 98 15.36 8.48 19.03
N GLY A 99 14.23 8.44 18.33
CA GLY A 99 14.15 7.94 16.98
C GLY A 99 14.09 6.42 16.89
N ARG A 100 13.59 5.74 17.93
CA ARG A 100 13.44 4.28 17.97
C ARG A 100 11.98 3.89 18.04
N PHE A 101 11.66 2.73 17.44
CA PHE A 101 10.36 2.13 17.58
C PHE A 101 10.22 1.45 18.93
N ALA A 102 9.08 1.63 19.58
CA ALA A 102 8.68 0.87 20.75
C ALA A 102 7.44 0.04 20.39
N LEU A 103 7.48 -1.24 20.74
CA LEU A 103 6.37 -2.18 20.56
C LEU A 103 5.82 -2.48 21.95
N ILE A 104 4.62 -2.01 22.22
CA ILE A 104 3.97 -2.16 23.52
C ILE A 104 2.81 -3.13 23.39
N GLY A 105 2.73 -4.09 24.31
CA GLY A 105 1.65 -5.09 24.30
C GLY A 105 1.66 -6.06 23.12
N ILE A 106 2.73 -6.04 22.30
CA ILE A 106 2.90 -6.96 21.18
C ILE A 106 3.82 -8.11 21.63
N PRO A 107 3.33 -9.34 21.64
CA PRO A 107 4.14 -10.51 22.02
C PRO A 107 5.31 -10.73 21.06
N SER A 108 6.40 -11.32 21.58
CA SER A 108 7.56 -11.70 20.77
C SER A 108 7.27 -12.86 19.80
N LYS A 109 6.21 -13.61 20.06
CA LYS A 109 5.69 -14.67 19.18
C LYS A 109 4.27 -14.31 18.82
N LEU A 110 4.03 -14.07 17.54
CA LEU A 110 2.75 -13.67 16.97
C LEU A 110 2.19 -14.78 16.09
N PRO A 111 0.86 -14.96 16.04
CA PRO A 111 0.22 -15.69 14.97
C PRO A 111 0.57 -15.08 13.61
N ALA A 112 0.76 -15.93 12.60
CA ALA A 112 1.07 -15.44 11.24
C ALA A 112 0.00 -14.49 10.68
N ALA A 113 -1.25 -14.65 11.12
CA ALA A 113 -2.36 -13.80 10.72
C ALA A 113 -2.23 -12.34 11.19
N ASP A 114 -1.52 -12.09 12.30
CA ASP A 114 -1.33 -10.74 12.86
C ASP A 114 -0.12 -10.00 12.23
N ALA A 115 0.76 -10.74 11.56
CA ALA A 115 1.97 -10.16 10.98
C ALA A 115 1.71 -8.99 10.01
N PRO A 116 0.71 -9.04 9.11
CA PRO A 116 0.42 -7.92 8.22
C PRO A 116 0.03 -6.63 8.96
N ALA A 117 -0.76 -6.74 10.04
CA ALA A 117 -1.19 -5.58 10.83
C ALA A 117 -0.01 -4.92 11.56
N VAL A 118 0.87 -5.73 12.14
CA VAL A 118 2.09 -5.23 12.81
C VAL A 118 3.04 -4.58 11.79
N ALA A 119 3.23 -5.20 10.63
CA ALA A 119 4.06 -4.65 9.56
C ALA A 119 3.51 -3.32 9.05
N ALA A 120 2.19 -3.22 8.83
CA ALA A 120 1.53 -2.00 8.40
C ALA A 120 1.70 -0.86 9.42
N ALA A 121 1.57 -1.16 10.72
CA ALA A 121 1.77 -0.19 11.79
C ALA A 121 3.21 0.33 11.84
N LEU A 122 4.20 -0.55 11.72
CA LEU A 122 5.63 -0.16 11.67
C LEU A 122 5.90 0.73 10.45
N LEU A 123 5.38 0.38 9.28
CA LEU A 123 5.54 1.16 8.06
C LEU A 123 4.84 2.52 8.13
N ALA A 124 3.65 2.59 8.75
CA ALA A 124 2.91 3.83 8.93
C ALA A 124 3.72 4.82 9.79
N VAL A 125 4.25 4.37 10.92
CA VAL A 125 5.09 5.18 11.80
C VAL A 125 6.38 5.61 11.08
N HIS A 126 7.05 4.72 10.37
CA HIS A 126 8.24 5.03 9.58
C HIS A 126 7.96 6.13 8.54
N THR A 127 6.89 5.97 7.76
CA THR A 127 6.53 6.93 6.70
C THR A 127 6.21 8.32 7.28
N ALA A 128 5.54 8.37 8.44
CA ALA A 128 5.25 9.64 9.10
C ALA A 128 6.53 10.37 9.55
N ILE A 129 7.51 9.64 10.07
CA ILE A 129 8.80 10.20 10.48
C ILE A 129 9.55 10.77 9.27
N GLU A 130 9.63 10.02 8.18
CA GLU A 130 10.32 10.50 6.97
C GLU A 130 9.64 11.76 6.41
N ASN A 131 8.32 11.80 6.38
CA ASN A 131 7.58 12.97 5.94
C ASN A 131 7.83 14.19 6.84
N HIS A 132 7.93 13.99 8.16
CA HIS A 132 8.23 15.06 9.10
C HIS A 132 9.67 15.59 8.92
N ARG A 133 10.64 14.71 8.73
CA ARG A 133 12.04 15.09 8.47
C ARG A 133 12.18 15.89 7.16
N HIS A 134 11.46 15.50 6.11
CA HIS A 134 11.49 16.23 4.84
C HIS A 134 10.91 17.63 4.96
N ARG A 135 9.78 17.79 5.66
CA ARG A 135 9.18 19.12 5.91
C ARG A 135 10.13 20.05 6.66
N ASN A 136 10.79 19.56 7.70
CA ASN A 136 11.71 20.36 8.49
C ASN A 136 12.97 20.78 7.71
N ARG A 137 13.46 19.93 6.79
CA ARG A 137 14.59 20.30 5.92
C ARG A 137 14.22 21.40 4.93
N THR A 138 13.03 21.35 4.36
CA THR A 138 12.55 22.37 3.40
C THR A 138 12.39 23.74 4.08
N VAL A 139 11.89 23.79 5.31
CA VAL A 139 11.74 25.03 6.07
C VAL A 139 13.11 25.65 6.42
N SER A 140 14.09 24.81 6.78
CA SER A 140 15.45 25.29 7.13
C SER A 140 16.24 25.82 5.92
N GLN A 141 15.86 25.51 4.70
CA GLN A 141 16.50 26.02 3.48
C GLN A 141 15.92 27.35 2.98
N LEU A 142 14.81 27.78 3.55
CA LEU A 142 14.12 29.03 3.20
C LEU A 142 14.42 30.19 4.17
N GLN A 143 15.27 29.97 5.18
CA GLN A 143 15.78 30.99 6.09
C GLN A 143 17.26 31.31 5.79
#